data_11ce4c1156fc138ba1749a7a65e3e7d0
#
_entry.id   11ce4c1156fc138ba1749a7a65e3e7d0
#
_cell.length_a   1.000
_cell.length_b   1.000
_cell.length_c   1.000
_cell.angle_alpha   90.00
_cell.angle_beta   90.00
_cell.angle_gamma   90.00
#
_symmetry.space_group_name_H-M   'P 1'
#
loop_
_entity.id
_entity.type
_entity.pdbx_description
1 polymer ?
#
loop_
_entity_poly.entity_id
_entity_poly.type
_entity_poly.pdbx_seq_one_letter_code
_entity_poly.pdbx_strand_id
1 'polypeptide(L)'
;ERFAARKAVVAAVDALGLLEEIKPHDLTVPYGDRGGVVIEPMLTDQWYVRADVLAKPAVEAVENGSIQFVPKQYENMYFSWMRDIQDWCISRQLWWGHRIPAWYDNEGNVYVGRTEEEVRQENNLGADVALRQDEDVLDTWFSSALWTFSTLGWPENTDALRQFHPTSVMVSGFDIIFFWIARMIMMTMHFIKDEDGKPQVPFHTVYMTGLIRDDEGQKMSKSKGNVIDPLDMVDGISLEELLEKRTGNMMQPQLAEKIRKRTEKQFPNGIESHGTDALRFTLAALASTGRDINWDMKRLEGYRNFCNKLWNASRFVLMNTEDQDCGFNGGEMTLSLADRWILAEFNQTVKAFRDALDSYRFDIAAGILYEFTWNQFCDWYLELAKPVMNGGTEAELRGTRNTLITVLEGLLRLAHPIIPFITETIWQRVKVIAGINADTIMLQPFPAFDAAKVDEAASADTEWLKQAIVAVRNIRAEMNIAPGKPLELLLRGCSEAVVRRVTENNTFLKTMARLESITVLPADDKGPVSVTKIIDGAELLIPMAGLIDKDAELARLAKEVAKVDVEIGKIESKLANEGFVARAPEAVIAKERERLVAFADAKTKLIEQQAVIAAL
;
A
#
# COMPACT_ATOMS: atom_id res chain seq x y z
N GLU A 1 20.96 7.82 48.03
CA GLU A 1 20.10 8.41 49.08
C GLU A 1 18.97 7.49 49.51
N ARG A 2 18.18 6.92 48.61
CA ARG A 2 17.04 6.02 48.90
C ARG A 2 17.40 4.81 49.78
N PHE A 3 18.51 4.12 49.49
CA PHE A 3 18.96 3.01 50.30
C PHE A 3 19.46 3.42 51.68
N ALA A 4 20.03 4.61 51.79
CA ALA A 4 20.43 5.18 53.09
C ALA A 4 19.20 5.55 53.92
N ALA A 5 18.18 6.16 53.31
CA ALA A 5 16.90 6.45 53.92
C ALA A 5 16.19 5.20 54.43
N ARG A 6 16.16 4.13 53.63
CA ARG A 6 15.60 2.83 54.04
C ARG A 6 16.27 2.29 55.31
N LYS A 7 17.61 2.30 55.38
CA LYS A 7 18.36 1.87 56.56
C LYS A 7 18.02 2.72 57.77
N ALA A 8 17.94 4.04 57.59
CA ALA A 8 17.62 4.96 58.67
C ALA A 8 16.21 4.75 59.21
N VAL A 9 15.23 4.54 58.33
CA VAL A 9 13.83 4.29 58.72
C VAL A 9 13.72 2.97 59.48
N VAL A 10 14.35 1.89 58.97
CA VAL A 10 14.37 0.57 59.67
C VAL A 10 14.99 0.69 61.07
N ALA A 11 16.13 1.37 61.19
CA ALA A 11 16.74 1.61 62.48
C ALA A 11 15.90 2.45 63.45
N ALA A 12 15.18 3.44 62.94
CA ALA A 12 14.28 4.28 63.76
C ALA A 12 13.05 3.46 64.26
N VAL A 13 12.49 2.60 63.42
CA VAL A 13 11.37 1.72 63.79
C VAL A 13 11.82 0.67 64.82
N ASP A 14 13.04 0.11 64.65
CA ASP A 14 13.65 -0.82 65.61
C ASP A 14 13.89 -0.16 66.98
N ALA A 15 14.41 1.06 66.98
CA ALA A 15 14.63 1.83 68.24
C ALA A 15 13.32 2.13 69.00
N LEU A 16 12.18 2.15 68.32
CA LEU A 16 10.85 2.27 68.94
C LEU A 16 10.27 0.95 69.42
N GLY A 17 10.95 -0.20 69.22
CA GLY A 17 10.47 -1.54 69.53
C GLY A 17 9.28 -1.99 68.66
N LEU A 18 9.14 -1.41 67.48
CA LEU A 18 8.02 -1.67 66.57
C LEU A 18 8.42 -2.53 65.34
N LEU A 19 9.70 -2.93 65.25
CA LEU A 19 10.19 -3.75 64.16
C LEU A 19 9.89 -5.24 64.45
N GLU A 20 9.05 -5.87 63.68
CA GLU A 20 8.72 -7.30 63.82
C GLU A 20 9.72 -8.16 63.05
N GLU A 21 9.91 -7.87 61.76
CA GLU A 21 10.85 -8.60 60.91
C GLU A 21 11.24 -7.80 59.63
N ILE A 22 12.33 -8.18 59.01
CA ILE A 22 12.76 -7.69 57.71
C ILE A 22 12.68 -8.86 56.70
N LYS A 23 11.79 -8.76 55.71
CA LYS A 23 11.63 -9.75 54.65
C LYS A 23 12.14 -9.23 53.31
N PRO A 24 12.82 -10.06 52.50
CA PRO A 24 12.99 -9.78 51.09
C PRO A 24 11.66 -9.65 50.41
N HIS A 25 11.46 -8.60 49.60
CA HIS A 25 10.26 -8.37 48.83
C HIS A 25 10.62 -7.88 47.42
N ASP A 26 10.12 -8.58 46.41
CA ASP A 26 10.28 -8.16 45.02
C ASP A 26 9.26 -7.08 44.68
N LEU A 27 9.77 -5.91 44.29
CA LEU A 27 8.98 -4.76 43.93
C LEU A 27 9.31 -4.33 42.51
N THR A 28 8.28 -4.21 41.67
CA THR A 28 8.41 -3.60 40.35
C THR A 28 8.55 -2.09 40.53
N VAL A 29 9.72 -1.56 40.19
CA VAL A 29 10.04 -0.15 40.30
C VAL A 29 9.99 0.50 38.91
N PRO A 30 9.23 1.59 38.71
CA PRO A 30 9.21 2.31 37.45
C PRO A 30 10.51 3.05 37.20
N TYR A 31 11.00 2.99 35.96
CA TYR A 31 12.19 3.72 35.50
C TYR A 31 11.82 4.67 34.37
N GLY A 32 12.46 5.83 34.35
CA GLY A 32 12.32 6.79 33.24
C GLY A 32 12.92 6.22 31.95
N ASP A 33 12.15 6.23 30.87
CA ASP A 33 12.54 5.65 29.56
C ASP A 33 13.83 6.23 29.00
N ARG A 34 14.12 7.49 29.27
CA ARG A 34 15.29 8.20 28.73
C ARG A 34 16.48 8.20 29.68
N GLY A 35 16.23 8.50 30.95
CA GLY A 35 17.29 8.65 31.96
C GLY A 35 17.70 7.34 32.63
N GLY A 36 16.90 6.30 32.55
CA GLY A 36 17.16 5.01 33.22
C GLY A 36 17.20 5.11 34.75
N VAL A 37 16.65 6.20 35.33
CA VAL A 37 16.59 6.42 36.78
C VAL A 37 15.22 6.03 37.32
N VAL A 38 15.18 5.63 38.57
CA VAL A 38 13.94 5.30 39.26
C VAL A 38 13.04 6.52 39.34
N ILE A 39 11.76 6.35 39.00
CA ILE A 39 10.73 7.37 39.15
C ILE A 39 10.20 7.29 40.58
N GLU A 40 10.27 8.40 41.32
CA GLU A 40 9.73 8.51 42.67
C GLU A 40 8.52 9.50 42.66
N PRO A 41 7.28 9.03 42.91
CA PRO A 41 6.10 9.86 42.94
C PRO A 41 6.19 10.96 44.01
N MET A 42 5.85 12.19 43.66
CA MET A 42 5.79 13.34 44.56
C MET A 42 4.47 14.08 44.33
N LEU A 43 3.79 14.45 45.41
CA LEU A 43 2.59 15.27 45.33
C LEU A 43 2.99 16.74 45.11
N THR A 44 2.32 17.36 44.14
CA THR A 44 2.46 18.79 43.83
C THR A 44 1.16 19.31 43.26
N ASP A 45 0.89 20.63 43.43
CA ASP A 45 -0.25 21.27 42.82
C ASP A 45 -0.10 21.26 41.29
N GLN A 46 -1.19 20.97 40.59
CA GLN A 46 -1.22 20.81 39.16
C GLN A 46 -2.42 21.54 38.55
N TRP A 47 -2.28 21.94 37.29
CA TRP A 47 -3.38 22.45 36.48
C TRP A 47 -4.11 21.30 35.79
N TYR A 48 -5.44 21.34 35.88
CA TYR A 48 -6.31 20.32 35.26
C TYR A 48 -7.38 20.97 34.38
N VAL A 49 -7.64 20.33 33.25
CA VAL A 49 -8.82 20.59 32.41
C VAL A 49 -9.93 19.61 32.85
N ARG A 50 -11.10 20.11 33.17
CA ARG A 50 -12.31 19.31 33.42
C ARG A 50 -12.78 18.68 32.10
N ALA A 51 -12.26 17.50 31.83
CA ALA A 51 -12.45 16.84 30.53
C ALA A 51 -13.87 16.28 30.34
N ASP A 52 -14.57 15.94 31.43
CA ASP A 52 -15.95 15.42 31.37
C ASP A 52 -16.94 16.38 30.70
N VAL A 53 -16.78 17.69 30.94
CA VAL A 53 -17.60 18.74 30.32
C VAL A 53 -17.35 18.86 28.82
N LEU A 54 -16.08 18.76 28.41
CA LEU A 54 -15.65 18.88 27.02
C LEU A 54 -15.94 17.61 26.22
N ALA A 55 -15.95 16.46 26.87
CA ALA A 55 -16.16 15.18 26.22
C ALA A 55 -17.60 14.97 25.72
N LYS A 56 -18.60 15.53 26.39
CA LYS A 56 -20.02 15.33 26.03
C LYS A 56 -20.32 15.72 24.59
N PRO A 57 -20.10 16.98 24.15
CA PRO A 57 -20.36 17.35 22.76
C PRO A 57 -19.44 16.60 21.78
N ALA A 58 -18.23 16.25 22.20
CA ALA A 58 -17.28 15.51 21.37
C ALA A 58 -17.75 14.06 21.11
N VAL A 59 -18.37 13.40 22.10
CA VAL A 59 -18.98 12.07 21.92
C VAL A 59 -20.19 12.16 21.01
N GLU A 60 -21.08 13.15 21.23
CA GLU A 60 -22.27 13.37 20.40
C GLU A 60 -21.91 13.60 18.92
N ALA A 61 -20.82 14.31 18.63
CA ALA A 61 -20.38 14.58 17.27
C ALA A 61 -19.98 13.31 16.48
N VAL A 62 -19.49 12.28 17.17
CA VAL A 62 -19.20 10.97 16.56
C VAL A 62 -20.45 10.11 16.50
N GLU A 63 -21.29 10.11 17.55
CA GLU A 63 -22.54 9.33 17.59
C GLU A 63 -23.54 9.78 16.50
N ASN A 64 -23.64 11.07 16.23
CA ASN A 64 -24.54 11.61 15.21
C ASN A 64 -23.95 11.61 13.79
N GLY A 65 -22.69 11.17 13.62
CA GLY A 65 -22.01 11.06 12.34
C GLY A 65 -21.43 12.36 11.78
N SER A 66 -21.40 13.45 12.56
CA SER A 66 -20.69 14.70 12.18
C SER A 66 -19.19 14.46 12.02
N ILE A 67 -18.64 13.52 12.79
CA ILE A 67 -17.28 13.00 12.66
C ILE A 67 -17.37 11.48 12.43
N GLN A 68 -16.67 10.98 11.42
CA GLN A 68 -16.64 9.56 11.08
C GLN A 68 -15.22 9.02 11.15
N PHE A 69 -15.04 7.84 11.74
CA PHE A 69 -13.76 7.12 11.71
C PHE A 69 -13.71 6.14 10.54
N VAL A 70 -12.59 6.12 9.85
CA VAL A 70 -12.30 5.15 8.79
C VAL A 70 -11.02 4.40 9.14
N PRO A 71 -11.09 3.06 9.36
CA PRO A 71 -12.30 2.25 9.42
C PRO A 71 -13.13 2.49 10.70
N LYS A 72 -14.42 2.28 10.59
CA LYS A 72 -15.42 2.57 11.65
C LYS A 72 -15.12 1.89 12.99
N GLN A 73 -14.45 0.75 12.99
CA GLN A 73 -14.11 0.01 14.22
C GLN A 73 -13.36 0.84 15.27
N TYR A 74 -12.65 1.90 14.86
CA TYR A 74 -11.91 2.79 15.78
C TYR A 74 -12.81 3.73 16.59
N GLU A 75 -14.09 3.88 16.23
CA GLU A 75 -15.08 4.54 17.07
C GLU A 75 -15.17 3.88 18.46
N ASN A 76 -15.05 2.55 18.51
CA ASN A 76 -15.10 1.81 19.79
C ASN A 76 -13.95 2.21 20.73
N MET A 77 -12.74 2.39 20.17
CA MET A 77 -11.59 2.85 20.95
C MET A 77 -11.79 4.28 21.42
N TYR A 78 -12.29 5.16 20.55
CA TYR A 78 -12.62 6.54 20.89
C TYR A 78 -13.64 6.61 22.03
N PHE A 79 -14.78 5.90 21.92
CA PHE A 79 -15.81 5.87 22.95
C PHE A 79 -15.34 5.27 24.27
N SER A 80 -14.49 4.25 24.23
CA SER A 80 -13.91 3.64 25.43
C SER A 80 -13.13 4.65 26.27
N TRP A 81 -12.38 5.55 25.63
CA TRP A 81 -11.66 6.61 26.32
C TRP A 81 -12.54 7.78 26.73
N MET A 82 -13.47 8.19 25.86
CA MET A 82 -14.25 9.43 26.04
C MET A 82 -15.37 9.31 27.05
N ARG A 83 -15.96 8.13 27.21
CA ARG A 83 -17.09 7.92 28.14
C ARG A 83 -16.67 7.84 29.62
N ASP A 84 -15.43 7.39 29.86
CA ASP A 84 -14.83 7.28 31.20
C ASP A 84 -13.63 8.23 31.36
N ILE A 85 -13.68 9.38 30.68
CA ILE A 85 -12.56 10.32 30.66
C ILE A 85 -12.31 10.92 32.03
N GLN A 86 -11.05 10.94 32.43
CA GLN A 86 -10.58 11.61 33.67
C GLN A 86 -10.09 13.02 33.35
N ASP A 87 -10.05 13.85 34.37
CA ASP A 87 -9.49 15.21 34.27
C ASP A 87 -8.06 15.16 33.73
N TRP A 88 -7.77 16.07 32.82
CA TRP A 88 -6.50 16.10 32.12
C TRP A 88 -5.54 17.06 32.82
N CYS A 89 -4.50 16.52 33.47
CA CYS A 89 -3.40 17.30 33.97
C CYS A 89 -2.62 17.93 32.80
N ILE A 90 -2.57 19.25 32.75
CA ILE A 90 -1.93 20.02 31.66
C ILE A 90 -0.63 20.70 32.05
N SER A 91 -0.22 20.68 33.32
CA SER A 91 1.03 21.26 33.80
C SER A 91 2.16 20.23 33.81
N ARG A 92 3.37 20.67 33.49
CA ARG A 92 4.59 19.84 33.46
C ARG A 92 5.74 20.63 34.12
N GLN A 93 6.49 19.96 34.98
CA GLN A 93 7.68 20.48 35.65
C GLN A 93 8.91 20.31 34.75
N LEU A 94 8.91 20.98 33.59
CA LEU A 94 9.98 20.95 32.59
C LEU A 94 10.64 22.31 32.47
N TRP A 95 11.90 22.34 32.11
CA TRP A 95 12.65 23.59 31.92
C TRP A 95 12.35 24.25 30.57
N TRP A 96 11.75 23.54 29.63
CA TRP A 96 11.49 24.04 28.30
C TRP A 96 10.06 23.74 27.87
N GLY A 97 9.35 24.75 27.40
CA GLY A 97 7.97 24.64 26.93
C GLY A 97 7.23 25.96 26.96
N HIS A 98 5.93 25.93 26.75
CA HIS A 98 5.04 27.09 26.89
C HIS A 98 4.70 27.28 28.37
N ARG A 99 5.26 28.30 28.98
CA ARG A 99 5.03 28.62 30.39
C ARG A 99 3.55 28.94 30.62
N ILE A 100 2.99 28.39 31.69
CA ILE A 100 1.59 28.61 32.04
C ILE A 100 1.35 30.09 32.32
N PRO A 101 0.36 30.72 31.66
CA PRO A 101 0.08 32.15 31.79
C PRO A 101 -0.76 32.44 33.05
N ALA A 102 -0.31 31.95 34.19
CA ALA A 102 -0.95 32.14 35.49
C ALA A 102 0.01 32.86 36.47
N TRP A 103 -0.55 33.70 37.29
CA TRP A 103 0.17 34.54 38.23
C TRP A 103 -0.45 34.42 39.60
N TYR A 104 0.36 34.39 40.63
CA TYR A 104 -0.04 34.25 42.02
C TYR A 104 0.40 35.45 42.83
N ASP A 105 -0.51 35.94 43.71
CA ASP A 105 -0.13 36.89 44.74
C ASP A 105 0.31 36.18 46.04
N ASN A 106 0.68 36.93 47.03
CA ASN A 106 1.10 36.40 48.33
C ASN A 106 -0.05 35.79 49.15
N GLU A 107 -1.30 36.06 48.79
CA GLU A 107 -2.50 35.53 49.45
C GLU A 107 -2.96 34.21 48.79
N GLY A 108 -2.33 33.81 47.66
CA GLY A 108 -2.67 32.60 46.91
C GLY A 108 -3.78 32.79 45.89
N ASN A 109 -4.17 34.04 45.60
CA ASN A 109 -5.10 34.29 44.50
C ASN A 109 -4.42 34.03 43.15
N VAL A 110 -5.19 33.52 42.21
CA VAL A 110 -4.71 33.15 40.87
C VAL A 110 -5.27 34.10 39.82
N TYR A 111 -4.41 34.64 39.00
CA TYR A 111 -4.73 35.53 37.90
C TYR A 111 -4.19 34.93 36.60
N VAL A 112 -4.94 35.04 35.50
CA VAL A 112 -4.55 34.52 34.18
C VAL A 112 -4.30 35.68 33.24
N GLY A 113 -3.16 35.70 32.58
CA GLY A 113 -2.79 36.72 31.61
C GLY A 113 -1.41 36.43 31.01
N ARG A 114 -1.14 36.97 29.83
CA ARG A 114 0.11 36.72 29.08
C ARG A 114 1.33 37.40 29.72
N THR A 115 1.07 38.58 30.30
CA THR A 115 2.12 39.37 30.98
C THR A 115 1.64 39.86 32.33
N GLU A 116 2.58 40.25 33.19
CA GLU A 116 2.27 40.83 34.48
C GLU A 116 1.46 42.13 34.34
N GLU A 117 1.77 42.96 33.35
CA GLU A 117 1.08 44.20 33.06
C GLU A 117 -0.39 43.97 32.67
N GLU A 118 -0.66 42.96 31.80
CA GLU A 118 -2.01 42.55 31.41
C GLU A 118 -2.82 42.11 32.64
N VAL A 119 -2.23 41.25 33.49
CA VAL A 119 -2.86 40.77 34.71
C VAL A 119 -3.19 41.94 35.66
N ARG A 120 -2.27 42.87 35.86
CA ARG A 120 -2.50 44.04 36.73
C ARG A 120 -3.60 44.94 36.21
N GLN A 121 -3.62 45.18 34.92
CA GLN A 121 -4.62 46.03 34.27
C GLN A 121 -6.03 45.40 34.33
N GLU A 122 -6.16 44.12 33.98
CA GLU A 122 -7.45 43.43 33.93
C GLU A 122 -8.06 43.22 35.33
N ASN A 123 -7.22 43.03 36.34
CA ASN A 123 -7.67 42.75 37.70
C ASN A 123 -7.58 43.98 38.64
N ASN A 124 -7.23 45.18 38.12
CA ASN A 124 -7.06 46.41 38.86
C ASN A 124 -6.10 46.28 40.04
N LEU A 125 -4.96 45.58 39.87
CA LEU A 125 -3.98 45.35 40.90
C LEU A 125 -2.96 46.50 40.96
N GLY A 126 -2.71 47.01 42.20
CA GLY A 126 -1.70 48.00 42.42
C GLY A 126 -0.25 47.47 42.26
N ALA A 127 0.71 48.39 42.11
CA ALA A 127 2.11 48.00 42.00
C ALA A 127 2.68 47.37 43.29
N ASP A 128 2.01 47.53 44.40
CA ASP A 128 2.33 46.94 45.70
C ASP A 128 1.97 45.46 45.83
N VAL A 129 1.12 44.95 44.97
CA VAL A 129 0.80 43.51 44.92
C VAL A 129 1.95 42.75 44.25
N ALA A 130 2.67 41.93 45.01
CA ALA A 130 3.71 41.08 44.44
C ALA A 130 3.09 39.94 43.66
N LEU A 131 3.45 39.82 42.39
CA LEU A 131 2.98 38.74 41.52
C LEU A 131 4.13 37.80 41.16
N ARG A 132 3.87 36.50 41.17
CA ARG A 132 4.79 35.45 40.75
C ARG A 132 4.12 34.59 39.66
N GLN A 133 4.73 34.50 38.48
CA GLN A 133 4.24 33.64 37.42
C GLN A 133 4.47 32.17 37.78
N ASP A 134 3.55 31.31 37.36
CA ASP A 134 3.70 29.87 37.45
C ASP A 134 5.00 29.40 36.79
N GLU A 135 5.71 28.45 37.42
CA GLU A 135 6.99 27.93 36.93
C GLU A 135 6.81 26.77 35.96
N ASP A 136 5.63 26.15 35.98
CA ASP A 136 5.31 24.99 35.10
C ASP A 136 5.06 25.42 33.65
N VAL A 137 5.19 24.46 32.75
CA VAL A 137 4.86 24.62 31.34
C VAL A 137 3.67 23.77 30.98
N LEU A 138 2.99 24.14 29.90
CA LEU A 138 1.85 23.36 29.38
C LEU A 138 2.32 22.01 28.76
N ASP A 139 1.52 21.00 28.96
CA ASP A 139 1.62 19.72 28.24
C ASP A 139 1.69 19.97 26.72
N THR A 140 2.60 19.32 26.03
CA THR A 140 2.73 19.40 24.55
C THR A 140 1.40 19.12 23.85
N TRP A 141 0.61 18.18 24.38
CA TRP A 141 -0.69 17.83 23.83
C TRP A 141 -1.73 18.96 23.97
N PHE A 142 -1.54 19.90 24.90
CA PHE A 142 -2.41 21.06 25.00
C PHE A 142 -2.26 21.96 23.76
N SER A 143 -1.05 22.32 23.40
CA SER A 143 -0.78 23.10 22.18
C SER A 143 -1.18 22.32 20.92
N SER A 144 -0.90 21.02 20.89
CA SER A 144 -1.28 20.13 19.77
C SER A 144 -2.79 20.03 19.58
N ALA A 145 -3.57 20.12 20.64
CA ALA A 145 -5.03 20.10 20.58
C ALA A 145 -5.65 21.36 19.95
N LEU A 146 -4.89 22.46 19.89
CA LEU A 146 -5.33 23.72 19.29
C LEU A 146 -5.01 23.82 17.79
N TRP A 147 -4.29 22.85 17.23
CA TRP A 147 -3.74 22.86 15.88
C TRP A 147 -4.75 23.25 14.80
N THR A 148 -5.94 22.66 14.83
CA THR A 148 -6.95 22.76 13.75
C THR A 148 -7.45 24.19 13.50
N PHE A 149 -7.27 25.10 14.44
CA PHE A 149 -7.72 26.48 14.33
C PHE A 149 -6.62 27.51 14.67
N SER A 150 -5.71 27.23 15.61
CA SER A 150 -4.68 28.19 15.99
C SER A 150 -3.70 28.47 14.85
N THR A 151 -3.35 27.45 14.06
CA THR A 151 -2.47 27.61 12.89
C THR A 151 -3.12 28.37 11.73
N LEU A 152 -4.44 28.52 11.76
CA LEU A 152 -5.21 29.28 10.78
C LEU A 152 -5.47 30.74 11.19
N GLY A 153 -4.87 31.16 12.32
CA GLY A 153 -4.85 32.55 12.79
C GLY A 153 -5.87 32.88 13.87
N TRP A 154 -6.59 31.87 14.44
CA TRP A 154 -7.44 32.14 15.59
C TRP A 154 -6.61 32.75 16.75
N PRO A 155 -7.11 33.78 17.50
CA PRO A 155 -8.55 34.18 17.61
C PRO A 155 -9.04 35.14 16.55
N GLU A 156 -8.21 35.62 15.62
CA GLU A 156 -8.65 36.50 14.55
C GLU A 156 -9.49 35.70 13.52
N ASN A 157 -10.51 36.37 12.97
CA ASN A 157 -11.35 35.77 11.90
C ASN A 157 -10.68 35.92 10.53
N THR A 158 -9.63 35.13 10.29
CA THR A 158 -8.84 35.17 9.04
C THR A 158 -9.53 34.49 7.86
N ASP A 159 -9.09 34.83 6.64
CA ASP A 159 -9.53 34.15 5.43
C ASP A 159 -9.17 32.65 5.47
N ALA A 160 -8.00 32.31 5.97
CA ALA A 160 -7.54 30.93 6.13
C ALA A 160 -8.47 30.13 7.07
N LEU A 161 -8.85 30.71 8.20
CA LEU A 161 -9.77 30.07 9.14
C LEU A 161 -11.15 29.82 8.49
N ARG A 162 -11.69 30.82 7.79
CA ARG A 162 -12.99 30.69 7.08
C ARG A 162 -12.96 29.65 5.97
N GLN A 163 -11.83 29.51 5.27
CA GLN A 163 -11.73 28.62 4.11
C GLN A 163 -11.39 27.18 4.48
N PHE A 164 -10.51 26.99 5.47
CA PHE A 164 -9.92 25.67 5.74
C PHE A 164 -10.43 25.00 7.03
N HIS A 165 -11.29 25.68 7.79
CA HIS A 165 -11.95 25.10 8.95
C HIS A 165 -13.45 24.94 8.70
N PRO A 166 -14.05 23.75 8.98
CA PRO A 166 -13.43 22.52 9.43
C PRO A 166 -12.62 21.81 8.32
N THR A 167 -11.62 21.04 8.72
CA THR A 167 -10.83 20.21 7.82
C THR A 167 -11.66 19.04 7.28
N SER A 168 -11.48 18.66 6.02
CA SER A 168 -12.23 17.53 5.43
C SER A 168 -11.81 16.18 6.01
N VAL A 169 -10.50 15.91 6.08
CA VAL A 169 -9.94 14.64 6.54
C VAL A 169 -8.76 14.86 7.46
N MET A 170 -8.78 14.20 8.61
CA MET A 170 -7.66 14.07 9.53
C MET A 170 -7.05 12.67 9.40
N VAL A 171 -5.73 12.60 9.17
CA VAL A 171 -5.00 11.34 9.04
C VAL A 171 -4.08 11.14 10.24
N SER A 172 -4.18 10.01 10.93
CA SER A 172 -3.35 9.71 12.10
C SER A 172 -3.20 8.22 12.37
N GLY A 173 -2.20 7.85 13.17
CA GLY A 173 -2.09 6.53 13.75
C GLY A 173 -3.09 6.32 14.89
N PHE A 174 -3.52 5.09 15.09
CA PHE A 174 -4.51 4.74 16.11
C PHE A 174 -3.98 4.94 17.55
N ASP A 175 -2.67 4.91 17.74
CA ASP A 175 -2.02 5.02 19.05
C ASP A 175 -2.14 6.42 19.68
N ILE A 176 -2.57 7.43 18.91
CA ILE A 176 -2.79 8.80 19.40
C ILE A 176 -4.25 9.28 19.23
N ILE A 177 -5.21 8.38 19.08
CA ILE A 177 -6.64 8.74 19.06
C ILE A 177 -7.00 9.53 20.31
N PHE A 178 -6.63 9.04 21.48
CA PHE A 178 -6.93 9.73 22.76
C PHE A 178 -6.08 10.98 22.94
N PHE A 179 -4.76 10.87 22.75
CA PHE A 179 -3.84 11.96 23.10
C PHE A 179 -3.96 13.16 22.16
N TRP A 180 -4.32 12.95 20.91
CA TRP A 180 -4.39 14.03 19.92
C TRP A 180 -5.78 14.25 19.35
N ILE A 181 -6.38 13.23 18.73
CA ILE A 181 -7.64 13.38 17.99
C ILE A 181 -8.78 13.79 18.94
N ALA A 182 -8.98 13.06 20.03
CA ALA A 182 -10.02 13.36 21.01
C ALA A 182 -9.84 14.77 21.61
N ARG A 183 -8.60 15.15 21.92
CA ARG A 183 -8.30 16.47 22.48
C ARG A 183 -8.53 17.59 21.46
N MET A 184 -8.18 17.39 20.19
CA MET A 184 -8.53 18.36 19.14
C MET A 184 -10.04 18.54 19.02
N ILE A 185 -10.82 17.45 19.05
CA ILE A 185 -12.29 17.52 18.99
C ILE A 185 -12.82 18.32 20.17
N MET A 186 -12.43 17.99 21.40
CA MET A 186 -12.85 18.69 22.61
C MET A 186 -12.53 20.18 22.58
N MET A 187 -11.28 20.52 22.28
CA MET A 187 -10.81 21.91 22.32
C MET A 187 -11.43 22.74 21.18
N THR A 188 -11.51 22.18 19.96
CA THR A 188 -12.13 22.89 18.84
C THR A 188 -13.59 23.16 19.12
N MET A 189 -14.36 22.16 19.54
CA MET A 189 -15.79 22.31 19.83
C MET A 189 -16.06 23.24 21.01
N HIS A 190 -15.07 23.44 21.89
CA HIS A 190 -15.16 24.42 22.97
C HIS A 190 -14.93 25.85 22.48
N PHE A 191 -13.86 26.07 21.70
CA PHE A 191 -13.43 27.42 21.32
C PHE A 191 -14.08 27.94 20.04
N ILE A 192 -14.35 27.05 19.07
CA ILE A 192 -14.86 27.47 17.77
C ILE A 192 -16.37 27.23 17.72
N LYS A 193 -17.10 28.32 17.49
CA LYS A 193 -18.56 28.33 17.36
C LYS A 193 -18.93 28.92 16.00
N ASP A 194 -20.07 28.48 15.47
CA ASP A 194 -20.70 29.11 14.32
C ASP A 194 -21.40 30.43 14.72
N GLU A 195 -22.04 31.08 13.73
CA GLU A 195 -22.75 32.35 13.94
C GLU A 195 -23.95 32.20 14.92
N ASP A 196 -24.50 31.01 15.06
CA ASP A 196 -25.57 30.68 16.02
C ASP A 196 -25.04 30.27 17.39
N GLY A 197 -23.72 30.26 17.61
CA GLY A 197 -23.07 29.84 18.85
C GLY A 197 -22.96 28.33 19.02
N LYS A 198 -23.21 27.52 17.99
CA LYS A 198 -23.09 26.06 18.05
C LYS A 198 -21.65 25.64 17.89
N PRO A 199 -21.20 24.59 18.61
CA PRO A 199 -19.86 24.03 18.45
C PRO A 199 -19.60 23.54 17.04
N GLN A 200 -18.45 23.90 16.47
CA GLN A 200 -17.98 23.37 15.21
C GLN A 200 -17.05 22.19 15.41
N VAL A 201 -17.15 21.16 14.55
CA VAL A 201 -16.22 20.03 14.57
C VAL A 201 -14.90 20.44 13.90
N PRO A 202 -13.76 19.88 14.32
CA PRO A 202 -12.46 20.22 13.72
C PRO A 202 -12.29 19.62 12.32
N PHE A 203 -12.89 18.46 12.06
CA PHE A 203 -12.80 17.67 10.84
C PHE A 203 -13.97 16.72 10.72
N HIS A 204 -14.28 16.30 9.49
CA HIS A 204 -15.42 15.39 9.24
C HIS A 204 -15.03 13.92 9.23
N THR A 205 -13.87 13.58 8.68
CA THR A 205 -13.39 12.21 8.57
C THR A 205 -12.07 12.05 9.31
N VAL A 206 -11.96 10.98 10.09
CA VAL A 206 -10.72 10.56 10.76
C VAL A 206 -10.25 9.27 10.12
N TYR A 207 -9.23 9.36 9.26
CA TYR A 207 -8.62 8.19 8.64
C TYR A 207 -7.50 7.64 9.52
N MET A 208 -7.64 6.38 9.95
CA MET A 208 -6.69 5.71 10.83
C MET A 208 -5.69 4.88 10.02
N THR A 209 -4.42 5.20 10.16
CA THR A 209 -3.33 4.44 9.53
C THR A 209 -2.80 3.36 10.45
N GLY A 210 -2.26 2.28 9.86
CA GLY A 210 -1.38 1.36 10.57
C GLY A 210 -0.02 1.99 10.86
N LEU A 211 0.68 1.47 11.86
CA LEU A 211 2.06 1.85 12.15
C LEU A 211 3.02 1.04 11.28
N ILE A 212 4.04 1.71 10.75
CA ILE A 212 5.11 1.03 10.02
C ILE A 212 6.09 0.43 11.03
N ARG A 213 6.29 -0.88 10.94
CA ARG A 213 7.20 -1.68 11.75
C ARG A 213 8.37 -2.17 10.91
N ASP A 214 9.45 -2.57 11.55
CA ASP A 214 10.56 -3.22 10.85
C ASP A 214 10.15 -4.60 10.30
N ASP A 215 11.06 -5.26 9.60
CA ASP A 215 10.87 -6.59 8.99
C ASP A 215 10.59 -7.70 10.02
N GLU A 216 10.94 -7.49 11.29
CA GLU A 216 10.63 -8.39 12.41
C GLU A 216 9.32 -8.03 13.14
N GLY A 217 8.58 -7.02 12.65
CA GLY A 217 7.33 -6.54 13.27
C GLY A 217 7.54 -5.67 14.51
N GLN A 218 8.75 -5.17 14.76
CA GLN A 218 9.06 -4.32 15.91
C GLN A 218 8.77 -2.85 15.57
N LYS A 219 8.27 -2.09 16.56
CA LYS A 219 8.16 -0.63 16.45
C LYS A 219 9.53 -0.02 16.20
N MET A 220 9.64 0.79 15.14
CA MET A 220 10.87 1.50 14.82
C MET A 220 11.15 2.60 15.84
N SER A 221 12.39 2.68 16.33
CA SER A 221 12.85 3.78 17.18
C SER A 221 14.37 3.99 17.05
N LYS A 222 14.81 5.21 17.26
CA LYS A 222 16.25 5.55 17.25
C LYS A 222 17.02 4.76 18.31
N SER A 223 16.43 4.54 19.49
CA SER A 223 17.06 3.78 20.58
C SER A 223 17.28 2.31 20.26
N LYS A 224 16.46 1.71 19.38
CA LYS A 224 16.61 0.33 18.90
C LYS A 224 17.51 0.21 17.66
N GLY A 225 17.87 1.34 17.02
CA GLY A 225 18.68 1.37 15.80
C GLY A 225 18.06 0.64 14.61
N ASN A 226 16.72 0.52 14.58
CA ASN A 226 15.97 -0.17 13.52
C ASN A 226 15.17 0.80 12.61
N VAL A 227 15.38 2.08 12.75
CA VAL A 227 14.74 3.09 11.87
C VAL A 227 15.34 3.01 10.47
N ILE A 228 14.48 3.02 9.47
CA ILE A 228 14.84 3.21 8.06
C ILE A 228 14.33 4.59 7.67
N ASP A 229 15.25 5.47 7.30
CA ASP A 229 14.91 6.80 6.83
C ASP A 229 14.31 6.71 5.42
N PRO A 230 13.16 7.33 5.14
CA PRO A 230 12.60 7.40 3.79
C PRO A 230 13.58 7.93 2.74
N LEU A 231 14.42 8.91 3.08
CA LEU A 231 15.43 9.46 2.16
C LEU A 231 16.48 8.42 1.79
N ASP A 232 16.90 7.57 2.72
CA ASP A 232 17.84 6.49 2.42
C ASP A 232 17.26 5.47 1.43
N MET A 233 15.95 5.29 1.41
CA MET A 233 15.26 4.44 0.43
C MET A 233 15.10 5.13 -0.93
N VAL A 234 14.90 6.45 -0.93
CA VAL A 234 14.73 7.25 -2.15
C VAL A 234 16.07 7.41 -2.88
N ASP A 235 17.08 7.88 -2.17
CA ASP A 235 18.37 8.29 -2.75
C ASP A 235 19.43 7.19 -2.71
N GLY A 236 19.22 6.20 -1.85
CA GLY A 236 20.20 5.18 -1.53
C GLY A 236 21.15 5.64 -0.41
N ILE A 237 21.81 4.68 0.24
CA ILE A 237 22.82 4.97 1.27
C ILE A 237 23.83 3.82 1.29
N SER A 238 25.12 4.13 1.44
CA SER A 238 26.16 3.13 1.61
C SER A 238 26.04 2.39 2.96
N LEU A 239 26.59 1.19 3.05
CA LEU A 239 26.60 0.45 4.32
C LEU A 239 27.30 1.24 5.43
N GLU A 240 28.42 1.89 5.12
CA GLU A 240 29.22 2.65 6.09
C GLU A 240 28.41 3.81 6.68
N GLU A 241 27.79 4.63 5.84
CA GLU A 241 26.94 5.75 6.26
C GLU A 241 25.71 5.28 7.03
N LEU A 242 25.08 4.15 6.62
CA LEU A 242 23.94 3.57 7.31
C LEU A 242 24.32 3.08 8.72
N LEU A 243 25.51 2.48 8.87
CA LEU A 243 26.04 2.06 10.17
C LEU A 243 26.29 3.27 11.07
N GLU A 244 26.91 4.32 10.55
CA GLU A 244 27.14 5.55 11.30
C GLU A 244 25.79 6.19 11.73
N LYS A 245 24.83 6.31 10.81
CA LYS A 245 23.50 6.87 11.08
C LYS A 245 22.73 6.12 12.16
N ARG A 246 22.84 4.77 12.18
CA ARG A 246 22.13 3.91 13.14
C ARG A 246 22.82 3.79 14.48
N THR A 247 24.15 3.97 14.56
CA THR A 247 24.93 3.76 15.78
C THR A 247 25.60 5.03 16.31
N GLY A 248 25.58 6.12 15.54
CA GLY A 248 26.04 7.42 16.01
C GLY A 248 25.06 8.04 17.02
N ASN A 249 25.61 8.74 18.04
CA ASN A 249 24.83 9.46 19.05
C ASN A 249 23.75 8.63 19.77
N MET A 250 24.03 7.35 20.04
CA MET A 250 23.10 6.47 20.75
C MET A 250 23.05 6.82 22.23
N MET A 251 21.84 6.83 22.79
CA MET A 251 21.64 6.96 24.25
C MET A 251 22.17 5.74 25.03
N GLN A 252 22.28 4.58 24.39
CA GLN A 252 22.79 3.33 24.95
C GLN A 252 23.93 2.78 24.08
N PRO A 253 25.16 3.30 24.23
CA PRO A 253 26.32 2.91 23.40
C PRO A 253 26.63 1.41 23.42
N GLN A 254 26.28 0.71 24.50
CA GLN A 254 26.48 -0.74 24.64
C GLN A 254 25.71 -1.58 23.61
N LEU A 255 24.67 -1.02 22.98
CA LEU A 255 23.90 -1.70 21.95
C LEU A 255 24.49 -1.55 20.54
N ALA A 256 25.46 -0.65 20.35
CA ALA A 256 25.98 -0.29 19.04
C ALA A 256 26.51 -1.50 18.25
N GLU A 257 27.28 -2.37 18.88
CA GLU A 257 27.85 -3.55 18.20
C GLU A 257 26.77 -4.54 17.74
N LYS A 258 25.73 -4.75 18.54
CA LYS A 258 24.58 -5.59 18.17
C LYS A 258 23.83 -5.01 16.98
N ILE A 259 23.62 -3.71 16.97
CA ILE A 259 22.95 -2.98 15.87
C ILE A 259 23.79 -3.03 14.60
N ARG A 260 25.12 -2.86 14.68
CA ARG A 260 26.03 -2.99 13.54
C ARG A 260 25.90 -4.35 12.87
N LYS A 261 26.07 -5.43 13.63
CA LYS A 261 25.97 -6.81 13.11
C LYS A 261 24.60 -7.10 12.47
N ARG A 262 23.51 -6.59 13.06
CA ARG A 262 22.18 -6.74 12.49
C ARG A 262 22.06 -5.96 11.18
N THR A 263 22.54 -4.73 11.13
CA THR A 263 22.49 -3.87 9.94
C THR A 263 23.31 -4.44 8.79
N GLU A 264 24.55 -4.92 9.04
CA GLU A 264 25.40 -5.59 8.05
C GLU A 264 24.74 -6.85 7.47
N LYS A 265 24.03 -7.61 8.30
CA LYS A 265 23.29 -8.80 7.85
C LYS A 265 22.07 -8.42 6.99
N GLN A 266 21.36 -7.38 7.38
CA GLN A 266 20.11 -6.95 6.71
C GLN A 266 20.41 -6.19 5.42
N PHE A 267 21.46 -5.37 5.39
CA PHE A 267 21.84 -4.51 4.28
C PHE A 267 23.34 -4.62 3.96
N PRO A 268 23.80 -5.78 3.46
CA PRO A 268 25.24 -6.03 3.27
C PRO A 268 25.92 -5.06 2.31
N ASN A 269 25.19 -4.44 1.41
CA ASN A 269 25.68 -3.46 0.44
C ASN A 269 25.08 -2.05 0.64
N GLY A 270 24.48 -1.78 1.82
CA GLY A 270 23.68 -0.58 2.02
C GLY A 270 22.28 -0.71 1.40
N ILE A 271 21.65 0.42 1.09
CA ILE A 271 20.32 0.49 0.46
C ILE A 271 20.49 1.14 -0.91
N GLU A 272 20.05 0.46 -1.97
CA GLU A 272 20.03 1.04 -3.31
C GLU A 272 18.97 2.12 -3.45
N SER A 273 19.19 3.09 -4.33
CA SER A 273 18.18 4.09 -4.67
C SER A 273 16.97 3.45 -5.35
N HIS A 274 15.78 3.75 -4.85
CA HIS A 274 14.51 3.26 -5.40
C HIS A 274 13.66 4.37 -6.01
N GLY A 275 13.92 5.63 -5.65
CA GLY A 275 13.17 6.78 -6.08
C GLY A 275 11.88 7.02 -5.28
N THR A 276 11.44 8.26 -5.29
CA THR A 276 10.28 8.72 -4.51
C THR A 276 8.97 8.04 -4.92
N ASP A 277 8.74 7.87 -6.23
CA ASP A 277 7.49 7.26 -6.72
C ASP A 277 7.35 5.80 -6.31
N ALA A 278 8.44 5.02 -6.31
CA ALA A 278 8.42 3.65 -5.83
C ALA A 278 8.06 3.56 -4.35
N LEU A 279 8.61 4.46 -3.52
CA LEU A 279 8.28 4.54 -2.10
C LEU A 279 6.81 4.91 -1.88
N ARG A 280 6.32 5.94 -2.57
CA ARG A 280 4.92 6.37 -2.50
C ARG A 280 3.95 5.27 -2.90
N PHE A 281 4.25 4.57 -4.01
CA PHE A 281 3.43 3.43 -4.45
C PHE A 281 3.43 2.30 -3.42
N THR A 282 4.59 1.99 -2.84
CA THR A 282 4.72 0.97 -1.79
C THR A 282 3.84 1.32 -0.59
N LEU A 283 3.90 2.56 -0.11
CA LEU A 283 3.09 3.02 1.02
C LEU A 283 1.59 2.95 0.71
N ALA A 284 1.17 3.41 -0.47
CA ALA A 284 -0.23 3.31 -0.90
C ALA A 284 -0.71 1.85 -0.96
N ALA A 285 0.09 0.96 -1.56
CA ALA A 285 -0.25 -0.45 -1.69
C ALA A 285 -0.28 -1.22 -0.35
N LEU A 286 0.43 -0.72 0.67
CA LEU A 286 0.44 -1.29 2.02
C LEU A 286 -0.58 -0.64 2.96
N ALA A 287 -1.20 0.47 2.55
CA ALA A 287 -2.20 1.20 3.34
C ALA A 287 -3.54 0.46 3.40
N SER A 288 -3.52 -0.76 3.96
CA SER A 288 -4.72 -1.53 4.28
C SER A 288 -5.39 -0.99 5.55
N THR A 289 -6.69 -1.25 5.71
CA THR A 289 -7.49 -0.70 6.79
C THR A 289 -6.99 -1.10 8.19
N GLY A 290 -6.23 -0.20 8.83
CA GLY A 290 -5.97 -0.21 10.26
C GLY A 290 -5.04 -1.30 10.81
N ARG A 291 -4.29 -1.99 9.97
CA ARG A 291 -3.27 -2.96 10.40
C ARG A 291 -1.88 -2.35 10.40
N ASP A 292 -1.05 -2.77 11.36
CA ASP A 292 0.37 -2.46 11.32
C ASP A 292 1.02 -3.01 10.05
N ILE A 293 1.94 -2.25 9.49
CA ILE A 293 2.61 -2.53 8.23
C ILE A 293 4.03 -3.02 8.55
N ASN A 294 4.31 -4.28 8.31
CA ASN A 294 5.68 -4.77 8.35
C ASN A 294 6.39 -4.37 7.05
N TRP A 295 7.47 -3.60 7.20
CA TRP A 295 8.21 -3.09 6.05
C TRP A 295 8.91 -4.22 5.29
N ASP A 296 8.76 -4.22 3.96
CA ASP A 296 9.38 -5.20 3.07
C ASP A 296 10.09 -4.50 1.90
N MET A 297 11.43 -4.54 1.91
CA MET A 297 12.26 -3.95 0.86
C MET A 297 12.04 -4.58 -0.52
N LYS A 298 11.62 -5.86 -0.61
CA LYS A 298 11.33 -6.52 -1.89
C LYS A 298 10.10 -5.93 -2.57
N ARG A 299 9.12 -5.48 -1.79
CA ARG A 299 7.96 -4.76 -2.35
C ARG A 299 8.38 -3.41 -2.92
N LEU A 300 9.25 -2.68 -2.23
CA LEU A 300 9.79 -1.42 -2.72
C LEU A 300 10.52 -1.61 -4.06
N GLU A 301 11.37 -2.64 -4.17
CA GLU A 301 12.03 -3.01 -5.41
C GLU A 301 11.02 -3.38 -6.51
N GLY A 302 9.97 -4.12 -6.18
CA GLY A 302 8.89 -4.47 -7.10
C GLY A 302 8.21 -3.24 -7.69
N TYR A 303 7.94 -2.23 -6.88
CA TYR A 303 7.32 -0.99 -7.36
C TYR A 303 8.28 -0.04 -8.09
N ARG A 304 9.60 -0.10 -7.81
CA ARG A 304 10.61 0.50 -8.68
C ARG A 304 10.54 -0.12 -10.10
N ASN A 305 10.44 -1.45 -10.16
CA ASN A 305 10.30 -2.15 -11.44
C ASN A 305 8.98 -1.82 -12.15
N PHE A 306 7.90 -1.57 -11.41
CA PHE A 306 6.65 -1.06 -11.96
C PHE A 306 6.84 0.32 -12.61
N CYS A 307 7.49 1.26 -11.95
CA CYS A 307 7.81 2.56 -12.53
C CYS A 307 8.67 2.43 -13.80
N ASN A 308 9.67 1.53 -13.81
CA ASN A 308 10.47 1.24 -14.99
C ASN A 308 9.63 0.63 -16.13
N LYS A 309 8.67 -0.24 -15.81
CA LYS A 309 7.74 -0.81 -16.80
C LYS A 309 6.88 0.27 -17.45
N LEU A 310 6.30 1.17 -16.64
CA LEU A 310 5.52 2.31 -17.12
C LEU A 310 6.36 3.23 -18.02
N TRP A 311 7.60 3.53 -17.61
CA TRP A 311 8.52 4.34 -18.40
C TRP A 311 8.80 3.72 -19.78
N ASN A 312 9.11 2.43 -19.80
CA ASN A 312 9.39 1.72 -21.06
C ASN A 312 8.14 1.61 -21.95
N ALA A 313 6.97 1.37 -21.38
CA ALA A 313 5.70 1.39 -22.09
C ALA A 313 5.43 2.76 -22.72
N SER A 314 5.65 3.83 -21.97
CA SER A 314 5.49 5.20 -22.46
C SER A 314 6.46 5.51 -23.60
N ARG A 315 7.73 5.05 -23.51
CA ARG A 315 8.68 5.17 -24.61
C ARG A 315 8.20 4.46 -25.86
N PHE A 316 7.64 3.25 -25.74
CA PHE A 316 7.06 2.54 -26.87
C PHE A 316 5.93 3.32 -27.52
N VAL A 317 5.01 3.88 -26.71
CA VAL A 317 3.91 4.72 -27.22
C VAL A 317 4.47 5.93 -27.95
N LEU A 318 5.37 6.69 -27.35
CA LEU A 318 5.95 7.90 -27.95
C LEU A 318 6.68 7.58 -29.27
N MET A 319 7.46 6.51 -29.34
CA MET A 319 8.16 6.08 -30.57
C MET A 319 7.20 5.79 -31.74
N ASN A 320 5.95 5.42 -31.45
CA ASN A 320 4.94 5.11 -32.46
C ASN A 320 3.95 6.24 -32.74
N THR A 321 4.03 7.35 -31.99
CA THR A 321 3.03 8.43 -32.05
C THR A 321 3.65 9.82 -32.25
N GLU A 322 4.91 10.06 -31.86
CA GLU A 322 5.61 11.33 -32.11
C GLU A 322 5.76 11.53 -33.63
N ASP A 323 5.46 12.74 -34.09
CA ASP A 323 5.48 13.14 -35.50
C ASP A 323 4.58 12.29 -36.42
N GLN A 324 3.58 11.59 -35.85
CA GLN A 324 2.60 10.80 -36.57
C GLN A 324 1.20 11.43 -36.46
N ASP A 325 0.34 11.13 -37.43
CA ASP A 325 -1.07 11.46 -37.34
C ASP A 325 -1.78 10.53 -36.34
N CYS A 326 -2.19 11.12 -35.22
CA CYS A 326 -2.92 10.44 -34.14
C CYS A 326 -4.42 10.79 -34.13
N GLY A 327 -4.93 11.45 -35.12
CA GLY A 327 -6.36 11.73 -35.28
C GLY A 327 -6.92 12.82 -34.37
N PHE A 328 -6.13 13.49 -33.55
CA PHE A 328 -6.63 14.59 -32.68
C PHE A 328 -7.04 15.83 -33.47
N ASN A 329 -6.58 15.98 -34.68
CA ASN A 329 -6.97 17.05 -35.61
C ASN A 329 -8.09 16.62 -36.58
N GLY A 330 -8.70 15.46 -36.38
CA GLY A 330 -9.73 14.86 -37.23
C GLY A 330 -9.16 13.85 -38.22
N GLY A 331 -10.01 13.39 -39.14
CA GLY A 331 -9.70 12.31 -40.09
C GLY A 331 -10.44 11.01 -39.76
N GLU A 332 -10.55 10.13 -40.74
CA GLU A 332 -11.19 8.84 -40.57
C GLU A 332 -10.35 7.95 -39.63
N MET A 333 -11.00 7.33 -38.64
CA MET A 333 -10.38 6.41 -37.68
C MET A 333 -11.17 5.11 -37.63
N THR A 334 -10.46 4.00 -37.68
CA THR A 334 -11.03 2.67 -37.44
C THR A 334 -10.37 2.08 -36.20
N LEU A 335 -11.17 1.74 -35.19
CA LEU A 335 -10.67 1.10 -33.97
C LEU A 335 -10.68 -0.42 -34.14
N SER A 336 -9.54 -1.04 -33.87
CA SER A 336 -9.43 -2.49 -33.79
C SER A 336 -10.19 -3.04 -32.56
N LEU A 337 -10.36 -4.35 -32.48
CA LEU A 337 -10.89 -5.00 -31.28
C LEU A 337 -10.05 -4.63 -30.04
N ALA A 338 -8.73 -4.62 -30.17
CA ALA A 338 -7.83 -4.29 -29.08
C ALA A 338 -8.00 -2.85 -28.60
N ASP A 339 -8.22 -1.88 -29.52
CA ASP A 339 -8.46 -0.48 -29.20
C ASP A 339 -9.79 -0.31 -28.44
N ARG A 340 -10.86 -0.89 -28.94
CA ARG A 340 -12.18 -0.85 -28.30
C ARG A 340 -12.15 -1.46 -26.90
N TRP A 341 -11.49 -2.63 -26.78
CA TRP A 341 -11.34 -3.31 -25.51
C TRP A 341 -10.57 -2.48 -24.49
N ILE A 342 -9.38 -1.96 -24.85
CA ILE A 342 -8.57 -1.24 -23.85
C ILE A 342 -9.20 0.08 -23.40
N LEU A 343 -9.95 0.76 -24.29
CA LEU A 343 -10.72 1.95 -23.93
C LEU A 343 -11.85 1.62 -22.93
N ALA A 344 -12.57 0.53 -23.16
CA ALA A 344 -13.62 0.06 -22.24
C ALA A 344 -13.03 -0.41 -20.91
N GLU A 345 -11.92 -1.16 -20.95
CA GLU A 345 -11.21 -1.65 -19.76
C GLU A 345 -10.65 -0.49 -18.91
N PHE A 346 -10.04 0.52 -19.56
CA PHE A 346 -9.59 1.72 -18.88
C PHE A 346 -10.74 2.48 -18.21
N ASN A 347 -11.86 2.59 -18.89
CA ASN A 347 -13.06 3.25 -18.35
C ASN A 347 -13.59 2.52 -17.09
N GLN A 348 -13.61 1.19 -17.07
CA GLN A 348 -13.98 0.40 -15.89
C GLN A 348 -12.92 0.53 -14.77
N THR A 349 -11.65 0.57 -15.15
CA THR A 349 -10.53 0.82 -14.22
C THR A 349 -10.67 2.17 -13.52
N VAL A 350 -11.03 3.22 -14.25
CA VAL A 350 -11.29 4.56 -13.69
C VAL A 350 -12.40 4.49 -12.63
N LYS A 351 -13.51 3.80 -12.93
CA LYS A 351 -14.60 3.64 -11.97
C LYS A 351 -14.12 2.93 -10.70
N ALA A 352 -13.51 1.77 -10.85
CA ALA A 352 -13.05 0.95 -9.72
C ALA A 352 -12.00 1.69 -8.88
N PHE A 353 -11.10 2.44 -9.51
CA PHE A 353 -10.09 3.25 -8.82
C PHE A 353 -10.71 4.37 -7.99
N ARG A 354 -11.70 5.08 -8.55
CA ARG A 354 -12.42 6.13 -7.82
C ARG A 354 -13.21 5.58 -6.65
N ASP A 355 -13.94 4.47 -6.84
CA ASP A 355 -14.70 3.80 -5.78
C ASP A 355 -13.75 3.37 -4.63
N ALA A 356 -12.54 2.93 -4.96
CA ALA A 356 -11.52 2.60 -3.97
C ALA A 356 -11.00 3.83 -3.21
N LEU A 357 -10.75 4.96 -3.90
CA LEU A 357 -10.35 6.22 -3.25
C LEU A 357 -11.45 6.77 -2.35
N ASP A 358 -12.69 6.79 -2.84
CA ASP A 358 -13.85 7.32 -2.09
C ASP A 358 -14.14 6.50 -0.83
N SER A 359 -13.77 5.21 -0.83
CA SER A 359 -13.84 4.33 0.34
C SER A 359 -12.54 4.29 1.17
N TYR A 360 -11.56 5.16 0.89
CA TYR A 360 -10.25 5.21 1.54
C TYR A 360 -9.45 3.88 1.47
N ARG A 361 -9.69 3.08 0.41
CA ARG A 361 -8.98 1.83 0.14
C ARG A 361 -7.82 2.07 -0.82
N PHE A 362 -6.78 2.75 -0.32
CA PHE A 362 -5.58 3.06 -1.12
C PHE A 362 -4.84 1.81 -1.57
N ASP A 363 -4.86 0.75 -0.77
CA ASP A 363 -4.33 -0.57 -1.12
C ASP A 363 -5.02 -1.16 -2.36
N ILE A 364 -6.36 -1.08 -2.42
CA ILE A 364 -7.13 -1.52 -3.58
C ILE A 364 -6.87 -0.62 -4.78
N ALA A 365 -6.86 0.71 -4.60
CA ALA A 365 -6.58 1.65 -5.67
C ALA A 365 -5.20 1.39 -6.31
N ALA A 366 -4.17 1.21 -5.49
CA ALA A 366 -2.83 0.85 -5.96
C ALA A 366 -2.81 -0.50 -6.71
N GLY A 367 -3.54 -1.51 -6.20
CA GLY A 367 -3.69 -2.81 -6.86
C GLY A 367 -4.37 -2.72 -8.23
N ILE A 368 -5.45 -1.97 -8.34
CA ILE A 368 -6.17 -1.70 -9.60
C ILE A 368 -5.26 -1.02 -10.62
N LEU A 369 -4.52 0.01 -10.18
CA LEU A 369 -3.58 0.72 -11.04
C LEU A 369 -2.46 -0.20 -11.55
N TYR A 370 -1.91 -1.02 -10.65
CA TYR A 370 -0.88 -2.00 -11.00
C TYR A 370 -1.40 -3.00 -12.04
N GLU A 371 -2.54 -3.63 -11.77
CA GLU A 371 -3.16 -4.65 -12.62
C GLU A 371 -3.46 -4.13 -14.03
N PHE A 372 -4.10 -2.97 -14.13
CA PHE A 372 -4.37 -2.36 -15.42
C PHE A 372 -3.08 -2.03 -16.18
N THR A 373 -2.15 -1.34 -15.51
CA THR A 373 -0.91 -0.88 -16.16
C THR A 373 -0.04 -2.04 -16.63
N TRP A 374 0.22 -3.00 -15.73
CA TRP A 374 1.13 -4.10 -16.01
C TRP A 374 0.51 -5.13 -16.94
N ASN A 375 -0.65 -5.68 -16.56
CA ASN A 375 -1.23 -6.82 -17.25
C ASN A 375 -2.06 -6.41 -18.46
N GLN A 376 -2.98 -5.44 -18.32
CA GLN A 376 -3.86 -5.09 -19.43
C GLN A 376 -3.16 -4.20 -20.47
N PHE A 377 -2.58 -3.08 -20.03
CA PHE A 377 -1.94 -2.14 -20.94
C PHE A 377 -0.62 -2.67 -21.51
N CYS A 378 0.36 -3.00 -20.63
CA CYS A 378 1.69 -3.37 -21.09
C CYS A 378 1.77 -4.77 -21.71
N ASP A 379 1.23 -5.79 -21.04
CA ASP A 379 1.43 -7.18 -21.46
C ASP A 379 0.48 -7.61 -22.58
N TRP A 380 -0.71 -7.01 -22.67
CA TRP A 380 -1.68 -7.34 -23.70
C TRP A 380 -1.85 -6.24 -24.73
N TYR A 381 -2.27 -5.04 -24.35
CA TYR A 381 -2.66 -4.04 -25.35
C TYR A 381 -1.49 -3.59 -26.22
N LEU A 382 -0.33 -3.28 -25.65
CA LEU A 382 0.83 -2.86 -26.46
C LEU A 382 1.27 -3.96 -27.42
N GLU A 383 1.16 -5.23 -27.04
CA GLU A 383 1.46 -6.35 -27.94
C GLU A 383 0.41 -6.52 -29.05
N LEU A 384 -0.88 -6.37 -28.71
CA LEU A 384 -1.97 -6.41 -29.69
C LEU A 384 -1.97 -5.21 -30.66
N ALA A 385 -1.43 -4.07 -30.25
CA ALA A 385 -1.29 -2.90 -31.12
C ALA A 385 -0.25 -3.11 -32.24
N LYS A 386 0.79 -3.93 -32.00
CA LYS A 386 1.88 -4.15 -32.98
C LYS A 386 1.44 -4.64 -34.36
N PRO A 387 0.55 -5.65 -34.48
CA PRO A 387 0.04 -6.08 -35.78
C PRO A 387 -0.60 -4.95 -36.59
N VAL A 388 -1.40 -4.10 -35.95
CA VAL A 388 -2.03 -2.94 -36.60
C VAL A 388 -0.99 -1.91 -36.98
N MET A 389 -0.04 -1.60 -36.08
CA MET A 389 1.04 -0.63 -36.34
C MET A 389 1.96 -1.06 -37.49
N ASN A 390 2.10 -2.37 -37.73
CA ASN A 390 2.99 -2.90 -38.77
C ASN A 390 2.32 -3.18 -40.12
N GLY A 391 0.98 -3.19 -40.19
CA GLY A 391 0.28 -3.62 -41.42
C GLY A 391 -1.15 -3.10 -41.58
N GLY A 392 -1.60 -2.21 -40.71
CA GLY A 392 -2.93 -1.61 -40.81
C GLY A 392 -3.04 -0.54 -41.89
N THR A 393 -4.26 -0.24 -42.27
CA THR A 393 -4.62 0.89 -43.13
C THR A 393 -4.37 2.22 -42.41
N GLU A 394 -4.32 3.34 -43.14
CA GLU A 394 -4.15 4.69 -42.54
C GLU A 394 -5.23 5.00 -41.48
N ALA A 395 -6.47 4.58 -41.70
CA ALA A 395 -7.55 4.78 -40.73
C ALA A 395 -7.37 3.91 -39.46
N GLU A 396 -6.89 2.68 -39.59
CA GLU A 396 -6.58 1.79 -38.46
C GLU A 396 -5.35 2.29 -37.70
N LEU A 397 -4.28 2.69 -38.39
CA LEU A 397 -3.08 3.27 -37.79
C LEU A 397 -3.43 4.53 -36.96
N ARG A 398 -4.27 5.42 -37.54
CA ARG A 398 -4.74 6.62 -36.83
C ARG A 398 -5.57 6.27 -35.60
N GLY A 399 -6.48 5.29 -35.71
CA GLY A 399 -7.30 4.81 -34.59
C GLY A 399 -6.46 4.23 -33.46
N THR A 400 -5.49 3.36 -33.77
CA THR A 400 -4.61 2.76 -32.74
C THR A 400 -3.67 3.78 -32.12
N ARG A 401 -3.09 4.72 -32.88
CA ARG A 401 -2.27 5.82 -32.33
C ARG A 401 -3.07 6.73 -31.41
N ASN A 402 -4.32 7.06 -31.81
CA ASN A 402 -5.23 7.83 -30.96
C ASN A 402 -5.49 7.11 -29.63
N THR A 403 -5.78 5.81 -29.69
CA THR A 403 -6.04 4.99 -28.51
C THR A 403 -4.82 4.88 -27.60
N LEU A 404 -3.61 4.66 -28.16
CA LEU A 404 -2.35 4.64 -27.41
C LEU A 404 -2.16 5.92 -26.57
N ILE A 405 -2.34 7.08 -27.21
CA ILE A 405 -2.20 8.39 -26.54
C ILE A 405 -3.33 8.63 -25.53
N THR A 406 -4.58 8.36 -25.91
CA THR A 406 -5.75 8.61 -25.05
C THR A 406 -5.67 7.78 -23.77
N VAL A 407 -5.33 6.50 -23.89
CA VAL A 407 -5.22 5.61 -22.72
C VAL A 407 -4.00 5.96 -21.87
N LEU A 408 -2.84 6.22 -22.48
CA LEU A 408 -1.65 6.61 -21.73
C LEU A 408 -1.86 7.93 -21.00
N GLU A 409 -2.40 8.95 -21.65
CA GLU A 409 -2.69 10.27 -21.05
C GLU A 409 -3.63 10.13 -19.85
N GLY A 410 -4.75 9.41 -20.04
CA GLY A 410 -5.71 9.14 -18.96
C GLY A 410 -5.10 8.33 -17.80
N LEU A 411 -4.28 7.31 -18.12
CA LEU A 411 -3.57 6.50 -17.12
C LEU A 411 -2.59 7.34 -16.30
N LEU A 412 -1.86 8.26 -16.92
CA LEU A 412 -0.96 9.17 -16.22
C LEU A 412 -1.72 10.06 -15.23
N ARG A 413 -2.87 10.61 -15.63
CA ARG A 413 -3.74 11.39 -14.71
C ARG A 413 -4.29 10.52 -13.57
N LEU A 414 -4.70 9.28 -13.87
CA LEU A 414 -5.20 8.34 -12.87
C LEU A 414 -4.13 7.99 -11.82
N ALA A 415 -2.89 7.80 -12.27
CA ALA A 415 -1.76 7.41 -11.45
C ALA A 415 -1.10 8.58 -10.68
N HIS A 416 -1.29 9.81 -11.16
CA HIS A 416 -0.57 10.98 -10.65
C HIS A 416 -0.70 11.20 -9.14
N PRO A 417 -1.83 11.00 -8.46
CA PRO A 417 -1.91 11.14 -7.00
C PRO A 417 -0.98 10.21 -6.23
N ILE A 418 -0.63 9.05 -6.79
CA ILE A 418 0.25 8.06 -6.16
C ILE A 418 1.71 8.26 -6.57
N ILE A 419 1.99 8.41 -7.88
CA ILE A 419 3.33 8.50 -8.46
C ILE A 419 3.51 9.79 -9.28
N PRO A 420 3.57 10.95 -8.61
CA PRO A 420 3.47 12.26 -9.27
C PRO A 420 4.65 12.60 -10.18
N PHE A 421 5.88 12.15 -9.87
CA PHE A 421 7.08 12.61 -10.58
C PHE A 421 7.21 11.97 -11.95
N ILE A 422 7.10 10.65 -12.04
CA ILE A 422 7.19 9.93 -13.32
C ILE A 422 6.01 10.28 -14.23
N THR A 423 4.81 10.43 -13.67
CA THR A 423 3.61 10.78 -14.45
C THR A 423 3.69 12.17 -15.02
N GLU A 424 4.12 13.17 -14.25
CA GLU A 424 4.35 14.53 -14.76
C GLU A 424 5.40 14.52 -15.88
N THR A 425 6.53 13.86 -15.66
CA THR A 425 7.63 13.82 -16.63
C THR A 425 7.19 13.23 -17.98
N ILE A 426 6.44 12.14 -17.96
CA ILE A 426 5.94 11.50 -19.18
C ILE A 426 4.84 12.36 -19.81
N TRP A 427 3.92 12.89 -18.99
CA TRP A 427 2.78 13.65 -19.46
C TRP A 427 3.16 14.93 -20.20
N GLN A 428 4.26 15.59 -19.83
CA GLN A 428 4.78 16.77 -20.53
C GLN A 428 5.11 16.47 -22.01
N ARG A 429 5.43 15.22 -22.36
CA ARG A 429 5.62 14.77 -23.75
C ARG A 429 4.27 14.38 -24.40
N VAL A 430 3.47 13.61 -23.70
CA VAL A 430 2.18 13.09 -24.19
C VAL A 430 1.18 14.19 -24.48
N LYS A 431 1.11 15.24 -23.63
CA LYS A 431 0.18 16.37 -23.79
C LYS A 431 0.31 17.08 -25.15
N VAL A 432 1.54 17.16 -25.68
CA VAL A 432 1.80 17.83 -26.97
C VAL A 432 1.13 17.06 -28.10
N ILE A 433 1.25 15.73 -28.11
CA ILE A 433 0.62 14.86 -29.11
C ILE A 433 -0.90 14.88 -28.98
N ALA A 434 -1.41 14.89 -27.74
CA ALA A 434 -2.85 14.97 -27.45
C ALA A 434 -3.45 16.37 -27.69
N GLY A 435 -2.65 17.38 -28.04
CA GLY A 435 -3.12 18.75 -28.25
C GLY A 435 -3.56 19.46 -26.98
N ILE A 436 -3.09 19.04 -25.80
CA ILE A 436 -3.44 19.62 -24.50
C ILE A 436 -2.53 20.81 -24.20
N ASN A 437 -3.15 21.99 -24.07
CA ASN A 437 -2.43 23.21 -23.69
C ASN A 437 -2.62 23.50 -22.20
N ALA A 438 -1.71 22.96 -21.39
CA ALA A 438 -1.71 23.14 -19.94
C ALA A 438 -0.28 22.98 -19.38
N ASP A 439 0.01 23.65 -18.26
CA ASP A 439 1.37 23.69 -17.69
C ASP A 439 1.74 22.40 -16.98
N THR A 440 0.79 21.82 -16.27
CA THR A 440 1.02 20.63 -15.41
C THR A 440 -0.18 19.68 -15.42
N ILE A 441 0.11 18.38 -15.27
CA ILE A 441 -0.90 17.33 -15.10
C ILE A 441 -1.74 17.55 -13.83
N MET A 442 -1.19 18.17 -12.80
CA MET A 442 -1.85 18.41 -11.50
C MET A 442 -3.17 19.15 -11.63
N LEU A 443 -3.26 20.04 -12.60
CA LEU A 443 -4.45 20.89 -12.81
C LEU A 443 -5.43 20.29 -13.84
N GLN A 444 -5.15 19.08 -14.35
CA GLN A 444 -6.05 18.42 -15.27
C GLN A 444 -7.22 17.78 -14.53
N PRO A 445 -8.40 17.71 -15.15
CA PRO A 445 -9.53 16.99 -14.58
C PRO A 445 -9.18 15.54 -14.28
N PHE A 446 -9.50 15.07 -13.08
CA PHE A 446 -9.30 13.67 -12.74
C PHE A 446 -10.21 12.78 -13.61
N PRO A 447 -9.72 11.64 -14.14
CA PRO A 447 -10.50 10.78 -15.03
C PRO A 447 -11.85 10.40 -14.43
N ALA A 448 -12.91 10.43 -15.22
CA ALA A 448 -14.25 10.07 -14.81
C ALA A 448 -14.79 8.91 -15.66
N PHE A 449 -15.57 8.04 -15.02
CA PHE A 449 -16.28 6.96 -15.70
C PHE A 449 -17.35 7.52 -16.62
N ASP A 450 -17.46 6.94 -17.82
CA ASP A 450 -18.44 7.29 -18.83
C ASP A 450 -19.20 6.02 -19.25
N ALA A 451 -20.49 5.94 -18.93
CA ALA A 451 -21.31 4.78 -19.27
C ALA A 451 -21.41 4.52 -20.78
N ALA A 452 -21.23 5.56 -21.62
CA ALA A 452 -21.25 5.42 -23.07
C ALA A 452 -19.99 4.70 -23.63
N LYS A 453 -18.93 4.60 -22.85
CA LYS A 453 -17.67 3.92 -23.23
C LYS A 453 -17.60 2.45 -22.79
N VAL A 454 -18.67 1.91 -22.26
CA VAL A 454 -18.76 0.48 -21.92
C VAL A 454 -18.95 -0.31 -23.21
N ASP A 455 -18.08 -1.28 -23.49
CA ASP A 455 -18.14 -2.16 -24.65
C ASP A 455 -17.96 -3.63 -24.18
N GLU A 456 -19.07 -4.21 -23.71
CA GLU A 456 -19.10 -5.58 -23.20
C GLU A 456 -18.75 -6.60 -24.31
N ALA A 457 -19.13 -6.31 -25.56
CA ALA A 457 -18.83 -7.18 -26.68
C ALA A 457 -17.32 -7.24 -26.97
N ALA A 458 -16.66 -6.07 -26.98
CA ALA A 458 -15.20 -6.01 -27.15
C ALA A 458 -14.46 -6.70 -25.99
N SER A 459 -14.95 -6.54 -24.76
CA SER A 459 -14.38 -7.20 -23.58
C SER A 459 -14.52 -8.73 -23.67
N ALA A 460 -15.69 -9.25 -24.01
CA ALA A 460 -15.92 -10.68 -24.16
C ALA A 460 -15.12 -11.30 -25.31
N ASP A 461 -15.04 -10.63 -26.45
CA ASP A 461 -14.30 -11.11 -27.61
C ASP A 461 -12.78 -11.11 -27.35
N THR A 462 -12.27 -10.09 -26.64
CA THR A 462 -10.85 -10.03 -26.27
C THR A 462 -10.49 -11.06 -25.20
N GLU A 463 -11.37 -11.33 -24.25
CA GLU A 463 -11.13 -12.38 -23.25
C GLU A 463 -11.03 -13.76 -23.91
N TRP A 464 -11.92 -14.07 -24.85
CA TRP A 464 -11.82 -15.28 -25.66
C TRP A 464 -10.50 -15.34 -26.45
N LEU A 465 -10.11 -14.23 -27.09
CA LEU A 465 -8.84 -14.10 -27.83
C LEU A 465 -7.63 -14.39 -26.94
N LYS A 466 -7.59 -13.82 -25.74
CA LYS A 466 -6.53 -14.06 -24.76
C LYS A 466 -6.46 -15.54 -24.36
N GLN A 467 -7.60 -16.15 -24.07
CA GLN A 467 -7.67 -17.56 -23.70
C GLN A 467 -7.16 -18.45 -24.82
N ALA A 468 -7.52 -18.19 -26.07
CA ALA A 468 -7.04 -18.93 -27.23
C ALA A 468 -5.52 -18.81 -27.42
N ILE A 469 -4.97 -17.58 -27.30
CA ILE A 469 -3.54 -17.32 -27.38
C ILE A 469 -2.79 -18.06 -26.26
N VAL A 470 -3.29 -17.98 -25.03
CA VAL A 470 -2.69 -18.64 -23.86
C VAL A 470 -2.75 -20.17 -24.01
N ALA A 471 -3.87 -20.71 -24.51
CA ALA A 471 -3.99 -22.15 -24.76
C ALA A 471 -2.93 -22.66 -25.74
N VAL A 472 -2.71 -21.95 -26.85
CA VAL A 472 -1.67 -22.33 -27.84
C VAL A 472 -0.26 -22.20 -27.22
N ARG A 473 -0.01 -21.15 -26.44
CA ARG A 473 1.28 -20.97 -25.73
C ARG A 473 1.53 -22.09 -24.72
N ASN A 474 0.50 -22.51 -24.00
CA ASN A 474 0.59 -23.64 -23.06
C ASN A 474 0.87 -24.95 -23.77
N ILE A 475 0.21 -25.22 -24.90
CA ILE A 475 0.51 -26.40 -25.73
C ILE A 475 1.98 -26.38 -26.18
N ARG A 476 2.50 -25.25 -26.63
CA ARG A 476 3.92 -25.11 -26.99
C ARG A 476 4.84 -25.47 -25.82
N ALA A 477 4.56 -24.97 -24.63
CA ALA A 477 5.36 -25.22 -23.43
C ALA A 477 5.26 -26.69 -23.00
N GLU A 478 4.05 -27.25 -22.95
CA GLU A 478 3.78 -28.65 -22.58
C GLU A 478 4.47 -29.63 -23.52
N MET A 479 4.50 -29.31 -24.82
CA MET A 479 5.06 -30.18 -25.88
C MET A 479 6.50 -29.78 -26.26
N ASN A 480 7.13 -28.86 -25.52
CA ASN A 480 8.51 -28.39 -25.74
C ASN A 480 8.75 -27.93 -27.21
N ILE A 481 7.77 -27.26 -27.81
CA ILE A 481 7.89 -26.72 -29.18
C ILE A 481 8.60 -25.37 -29.11
N ALA A 482 9.61 -25.20 -29.97
CA ALA A 482 10.38 -23.94 -30.02
C ALA A 482 9.45 -22.73 -30.21
N PRO A 483 9.63 -21.63 -29.42
CA PRO A 483 8.73 -20.46 -29.46
C PRO A 483 8.59 -19.82 -30.85
N GLY A 484 9.63 -19.90 -31.68
CA GLY A 484 9.66 -19.32 -33.02
C GLY A 484 9.03 -20.18 -34.13
N LYS A 485 8.72 -21.47 -33.87
CA LYS A 485 8.19 -22.39 -34.90
C LYS A 485 6.72 -22.06 -35.19
N PRO A 486 6.33 -21.74 -36.45
CA PRO A 486 4.92 -21.55 -36.80
C PRO A 486 4.11 -22.82 -36.57
N LEU A 487 2.84 -22.68 -36.14
CA LEU A 487 1.93 -23.81 -35.93
C LEU A 487 0.67 -23.64 -36.77
N GLU A 488 0.08 -24.76 -37.15
CA GLU A 488 -1.28 -24.82 -37.65
C GLU A 488 -2.24 -24.93 -36.48
N LEU A 489 -3.32 -24.13 -36.48
CA LEU A 489 -4.43 -24.24 -35.55
C LEU A 489 -5.69 -24.73 -36.30
N LEU A 490 -6.23 -25.84 -35.87
CA LEU A 490 -7.53 -26.33 -36.30
C LEU A 490 -8.54 -26.11 -35.20
N LEU A 491 -9.75 -25.72 -35.57
CA LEU A 491 -10.84 -25.44 -34.64
C LEU A 491 -12.02 -26.34 -35.00
N ARG A 492 -12.63 -27.01 -34.01
CA ARG A 492 -13.77 -27.90 -34.20
C ARG A 492 -14.87 -27.58 -33.17
N GLY A 493 -16.12 -27.85 -33.56
CA GLY A 493 -17.27 -27.61 -32.67
C GLY A 493 -17.54 -26.14 -32.38
N CYS A 494 -17.14 -25.24 -33.28
CA CYS A 494 -17.27 -23.81 -33.11
C CYS A 494 -18.72 -23.34 -33.23
N SER A 495 -19.17 -22.51 -32.27
CA SER A 495 -20.38 -21.71 -32.42
C SER A 495 -20.18 -20.61 -33.46
N GLU A 496 -21.28 -20.04 -33.99
CA GLU A 496 -21.20 -18.88 -34.89
C GLU A 496 -20.40 -17.72 -34.31
N ALA A 497 -20.53 -17.50 -33.01
CA ALA A 497 -19.77 -16.44 -32.30
C ALA A 497 -18.26 -16.72 -32.33
N VAL A 498 -17.82 -17.96 -32.12
CA VAL A 498 -16.41 -18.34 -32.20
C VAL A 498 -15.89 -18.20 -33.64
N VAL A 499 -16.65 -18.62 -34.63
CA VAL A 499 -16.27 -18.47 -36.06
C VAL A 499 -16.09 -16.98 -36.39
N ARG A 500 -17.02 -16.13 -36.00
CA ARG A 500 -16.90 -14.67 -36.17
C ARG A 500 -15.63 -14.12 -35.50
N ARG A 501 -15.41 -14.45 -34.20
CA ARG A 501 -14.21 -14.00 -33.43
C ARG A 501 -12.91 -14.40 -34.14
N VAL A 502 -12.81 -15.62 -34.62
CA VAL A 502 -11.63 -16.12 -35.34
C VAL A 502 -11.44 -15.38 -36.66
N THR A 503 -12.52 -15.18 -37.43
CA THR A 503 -12.46 -14.53 -38.73
C THR A 503 -12.06 -13.08 -38.63
N GLU A 504 -12.71 -12.33 -37.74
CA GLU A 504 -12.45 -10.89 -37.53
C GLU A 504 -11.07 -10.62 -36.89
N ASN A 505 -10.58 -11.55 -36.07
CA ASN A 505 -9.35 -11.37 -35.30
C ASN A 505 -8.21 -12.32 -35.74
N ASN A 506 -8.27 -12.83 -36.97
CA ASN A 506 -7.29 -13.78 -37.53
C ASN A 506 -5.84 -13.25 -37.40
N THR A 507 -5.62 -11.99 -37.70
CA THR A 507 -4.30 -11.33 -37.64
C THR A 507 -3.72 -11.33 -36.21
N PHE A 508 -4.54 -11.04 -35.19
CA PHE A 508 -4.11 -11.07 -33.79
C PHE A 508 -3.74 -12.50 -33.36
N LEU A 509 -4.61 -13.49 -33.67
CA LEU A 509 -4.34 -14.89 -33.35
C LEU A 509 -3.04 -15.37 -33.99
N LYS A 510 -2.89 -15.15 -35.30
CA LYS A 510 -1.69 -15.55 -36.04
C LYS A 510 -0.42 -14.94 -35.49
N THR A 511 -0.44 -13.64 -35.23
CA THR A 511 0.75 -12.93 -34.77
C THR A 511 1.10 -13.30 -33.33
N MET A 512 0.11 -13.26 -32.42
CA MET A 512 0.33 -13.43 -30.98
C MET A 512 0.62 -14.88 -30.56
N ALA A 513 0.01 -15.84 -31.26
CA ALA A 513 0.22 -17.27 -31.02
C ALA A 513 1.24 -17.93 -32.00
N ARG A 514 1.84 -17.13 -32.92
CA ARG A 514 2.78 -17.62 -33.94
C ARG A 514 2.16 -18.76 -34.78
N LEU A 515 0.99 -18.49 -35.39
CA LEU A 515 0.29 -19.44 -36.21
C LEU A 515 0.54 -19.17 -37.70
N GLU A 516 0.78 -20.23 -38.45
CA GLU A 516 0.89 -20.20 -39.92
C GLU A 516 -0.51 -20.15 -40.56
N SER A 517 -1.41 -21.00 -40.07
CA SER A 517 -2.78 -21.11 -40.55
C SER A 517 -3.78 -21.31 -39.41
N ILE A 518 -5.02 -20.93 -39.67
CA ILE A 518 -6.15 -21.17 -38.78
C ILE A 518 -7.29 -21.72 -39.66
N THR A 519 -7.77 -22.92 -39.35
CA THR A 519 -8.82 -23.59 -40.13
C THR A 519 -9.94 -24.06 -39.24
N VAL A 520 -11.17 -23.70 -39.57
CA VAL A 520 -12.37 -24.21 -38.88
C VAL A 520 -12.81 -25.49 -39.59
N LEU A 521 -12.80 -26.59 -38.84
CA LEU A 521 -13.20 -27.91 -39.34
C LEU A 521 -14.72 -28.08 -39.24
N PRO A 522 -15.34 -28.87 -40.17
CA PRO A 522 -16.69 -29.37 -39.98
C PRO A 522 -16.84 -30.13 -38.65
N ALA A 523 -18.04 -30.15 -38.07
CA ALA A 523 -18.27 -30.75 -36.74
C ALA A 523 -18.01 -32.28 -36.71
N ASP A 524 -18.16 -32.95 -37.85
CA ASP A 524 -17.96 -34.38 -38.06
C ASP A 524 -16.52 -34.76 -38.49
N ASP A 525 -15.69 -33.78 -38.80
CA ASP A 525 -14.28 -34.01 -39.14
C ASP A 525 -13.44 -34.25 -37.88
N LYS A 526 -12.83 -35.44 -37.80
CA LYS A 526 -11.99 -35.81 -36.64
C LYS A 526 -10.64 -35.09 -36.64
N GLY A 527 -10.22 -34.54 -37.76
CA GLY A 527 -8.91 -33.93 -37.91
C GLY A 527 -7.73 -34.90 -37.71
N PRO A 528 -6.50 -34.44 -37.87
CA PRO A 528 -5.29 -35.19 -37.57
C PRO A 528 -5.08 -35.38 -36.07
N VAL A 529 -4.18 -36.30 -35.70
CA VAL A 529 -3.74 -36.45 -34.29
C VAL A 529 -3.19 -35.13 -33.79
N SER A 530 -3.82 -34.60 -32.75
CA SER A 530 -3.59 -33.25 -32.27
C SER A 530 -3.61 -33.19 -30.75
N VAL A 531 -2.86 -32.23 -30.16
CA VAL A 531 -3.10 -31.81 -28.79
C VAL A 531 -4.29 -30.86 -28.78
N THR A 532 -5.22 -31.10 -27.86
CA THR A 532 -6.51 -30.41 -27.82
C THR A 532 -6.63 -29.57 -26.53
N LYS A 533 -7.16 -28.37 -26.66
CA LYS A 533 -7.68 -27.54 -25.53
C LYS A 533 -9.11 -27.12 -25.89
N ILE A 534 -9.96 -27.00 -24.90
CA ILE A 534 -11.37 -26.58 -25.07
C ILE A 534 -11.53 -25.15 -24.52
N ILE A 535 -12.11 -24.29 -25.34
CA ILE A 535 -12.44 -22.91 -24.97
C ILE A 535 -13.84 -22.58 -25.49
N ASP A 536 -14.73 -22.18 -24.59
CA ASP A 536 -16.12 -21.80 -24.92
C ASP A 536 -16.82 -22.87 -25.79
N GLY A 537 -16.58 -24.14 -25.47
CA GLY A 537 -17.13 -25.29 -26.18
C GLY A 537 -16.45 -25.65 -27.51
N ALA A 538 -15.57 -24.81 -28.03
CA ALA A 538 -14.77 -25.09 -29.22
C ALA A 538 -13.48 -25.83 -28.84
N GLU A 539 -13.11 -26.82 -29.66
CA GLU A 539 -11.84 -27.53 -29.54
C GLU A 539 -10.76 -26.84 -30.37
N LEU A 540 -9.68 -26.43 -29.71
CA LEU A 540 -8.47 -25.93 -30.35
C LEU A 540 -7.49 -27.10 -30.50
N LEU A 541 -7.15 -27.43 -31.73
CA LEU A 541 -6.36 -28.59 -32.10
C LEU A 541 -5.04 -28.14 -32.74
N ILE A 542 -3.93 -28.57 -32.18
CA ILE A 542 -2.59 -28.36 -32.78
C ILE A 542 -2.10 -29.71 -33.32
N PRO A 543 -2.03 -29.89 -34.66
CA PRO A 543 -1.49 -31.11 -35.27
C PRO A 543 -0.05 -31.34 -34.84
N MET A 544 0.28 -32.57 -34.48
CA MET A 544 1.62 -32.88 -33.96
C MET A 544 2.56 -33.46 -35.01
N ALA A 545 2.02 -33.88 -36.17
CA ALA A 545 2.82 -34.43 -37.25
C ALA A 545 3.89 -33.46 -37.77
N GLY A 546 5.14 -33.89 -37.81
CA GLY A 546 6.29 -33.05 -38.25
C GLY A 546 6.74 -31.93 -37.30
N LEU A 547 6.08 -31.79 -36.13
CA LEU A 547 6.46 -30.80 -35.14
C LEU A 547 7.45 -31.30 -34.10
N ILE A 548 7.44 -32.59 -33.82
CA ILE A 548 8.23 -33.25 -32.79
C ILE A 548 9.00 -34.41 -33.41
N ASP A 549 10.29 -34.54 -33.08
CA ASP A 549 11.03 -35.77 -33.26
C ASP A 549 10.47 -36.79 -32.26
N LYS A 550 9.62 -37.71 -32.74
CA LYS A 550 8.89 -38.68 -31.95
C LYS A 550 9.82 -39.48 -31.04
N ASP A 551 10.92 -39.99 -31.59
CA ASP A 551 11.84 -40.85 -30.86
C ASP A 551 12.62 -40.06 -29.79
N ALA A 552 13.09 -38.87 -30.13
CA ALA A 552 13.81 -38.00 -29.21
C ALA A 552 12.87 -37.54 -28.07
N GLU A 553 11.62 -37.21 -28.37
CA GLU A 553 10.67 -36.75 -27.36
C GLU A 553 10.18 -37.87 -26.45
N LEU A 554 9.92 -39.08 -26.99
CA LEU A 554 9.63 -40.25 -26.18
C LEU A 554 10.78 -40.59 -25.23
N ALA A 555 12.02 -40.50 -25.72
CA ALA A 555 13.21 -40.72 -24.88
C ALA A 555 13.35 -39.66 -23.78
N ARG A 556 13.04 -38.39 -24.07
CA ARG A 556 13.03 -37.29 -23.10
C ARG A 556 11.97 -37.52 -22.01
N LEU A 557 10.74 -37.79 -22.42
CA LEU A 557 9.63 -38.05 -21.50
C LEU A 557 9.88 -39.28 -20.63
N ALA A 558 10.49 -40.35 -21.18
CA ALA A 558 10.87 -41.53 -20.43
C ALA A 558 11.91 -41.19 -19.31
N LYS A 559 12.87 -40.31 -19.62
CA LYS A 559 13.84 -39.82 -18.60
C LYS A 559 13.17 -38.97 -17.52
N GLU A 560 12.17 -38.16 -17.87
CA GLU A 560 11.43 -37.37 -16.90
C GLU A 560 10.55 -38.22 -16.01
N VAL A 561 9.84 -39.19 -16.56
CA VAL A 561 9.09 -40.19 -15.78
C VAL A 561 10.01 -40.92 -14.80
N ALA A 562 11.19 -41.38 -15.27
CA ALA A 562 12.16 -42.02 -14.39
C ALA A 562 12.66 -41.14 -13.25
N LYS A 563 12.86 -39.83 -13.49
CA LYS A 563 13.23 -38.86 -12.43
C LYS A 563 12.10 -38.69 -11.41
N VAL A 564 10.87 -38.57 -11.87
CA VAL A 564 9.69 -38.46 -11.00
C VAL A 564 9.52 -39.74 -10.17
N ASP A 565 9.72 -40.91 -10.77
CA ASP A 565 9.69 -42.22 -10.07
C ASP A 565 10.73 -42.29 -8.94
N VAL A 566 11.93 -41.78 -9.19
CA VAL A 566 12.96 -41.70 -8.15
C VAL A 566 12.53 -40.81 -6.98
N GLU A 567 11.90 -39.67 -7.27
CA GLU A 567 11.42 -38.78 -6.20
C GLU A 567 10.22 -39.37 -5.43
N ILE A 568 9.29 -40.03 -6.14
CA ILE A 568 8.18 -40.78 -5.53
C ILE A 568 8.75 -41.85 -4.59
N GLY A 569 9.68 -42.68 -5.08
CA GLY A 569 10.31 -43.75 -4.29
C GLY A 569 11.05 -43.23 -3.04
N LYS A 570 11.72 -42.08 -3.12
CA LYS A 570 12.33 -41.41 -1.96
C LYS A 570 11.29 -41.00 -0.91
N ILE A 571 10.19 -40.41 -1.35
CA ILE A 571 9.13 -39.95 -0.45
C ILE A 571 8.40 -41.14 0.17
N GLU A 572 8.08 -42.18 -0.61
CA GLU A 572 7.44 -43.40 -0.15
C GLU A 572 8.35 -44.12 0.90
N SER A 573 9.64 -44.28 0.60
CA SER A 573 10.60 -44.84 1.54
C SER A 573 10.69 -44.05 2.85
N LYS A 574 10.60 -42.73 2.75
CA LYS A 574 10.61 -41.84 3.91
C LYS A 574 9.35 -41.97 4.76
N LEU A 575 8.19 -42.07 4.09
CA LEU A 575 6.88 -42.23 4.74
C LEU A 575 6.66 -43.65 5.27
N ALA A 576 7.35 -44.69 4.71
CA ALA A 576 7.34 -46.06 5.18
C ALA A 576 8.27 -46.26 6.39
N ASN A 577 9.17 -45.34 6.68
CA ASN A 577 10.08 -45.43 7.82
C ASN A 577 9.33 -45.08 9.11
N GLU A 578 8.98 -46.10 9.90
CA GLU A 578 8.27 -45.94 11.18
C GLU A 578 8.99 -44.99 12.14
N GLY A 579 10.34 -45.02 12.17
CA GLY A 579 11.14 -44.13 13.00
C GLY A 579 11.08 -42.67 12.60
N PHE A 580 10.88 -42.38 11.32
CA PHE A 580 10.64 -41.01 10.82
C PHE A 580 9.23 -40.55 11.15
N VAL A 581 8.23 -41.38 10.85
CA VAL A 581 6.80 -41.03 11.06
C VAL A 581 6.48 -40.81 12.54
N ALA A 582 7.11 -41.56 13.42
CA ALA A 582 6.92 -41.44 14.87
C ALA A 582 7.59 -40.21 15.51
N ARG A 583 8.60 -39.59 14.85
CA ARG A 583 9.39 -38.47 15.42
C ARG A 583 9.22 -37.15 14.70
N ALA A 584 8.77 -37.18 13.45
CA ALA A 584 8.59 -35.95 12.67
C ALA A 584 7.30 -35.19 13.07
N PRO A 585 7.32 -33.84 13.08
CA PRO A 585 6.12 -33.04 13.29
C PRO A 585 5.04 -33.39 12.25
N GLU A 586 3.78 -33.40 12.65
CA GLU A 586 2.64 -33.75 11.79
C GLU A 586 2.59 -32.89 10.50
N ALA A 587 2.95 -31.60 10.61
CA ALA A 587 3.04 -30.69 9.45
C ALA A 587 4.09 -31.14 8.41
N VAL A 588 5.18 -31.77 8.83
CA VAL A 588 6.22 -32.28 7.93
C VAL A 588 5.72 -33.54 7.21
N ILE A 589 5.02 -34.41 7.91
CA ILE A 589 4.40 -35.62 7.31
C ILE A 589 3.32 -35.23 6.32
N ALA A 590 2.46 -34.26 6.65
CA ALA A 590 1.43 -33.74 5.74
C ALA A 590 2.06 -33.17 4.47
N LYS A 591 3.13 -32.38 4.59
CA LYS A 591 3.85 -31.81 3.44
C LYS A 591 4.49 -32.88 2.55
N GLU A 592 5.04 -33.94 3.10
CA GLU A 592 5.59 -35.04 2.29
C GLU A 592 4.46 -35.84 1.58
N ARG A 593 3.28 -35.99 2.19
CA ARG A 593 2.10 -36.57 1.52
C ARG A 593 1.59 -35.71 0.38
N GLU A 594 1.49 -34.37 0.58
CA GLU A 594 1.12 -33.43 -0.50
C GLU A 594 2.12 -33.51 -1.66
N ARG A 595 3.43 -33.59 -1.38
CA ARG A 595 4.45 -33.78 -2.41
C ARG A 595 4.29 -35.10 -3.16
N LEU A 596 3.94 -36.18 -2.46
CA LEU A 596 3.69 -37.48 -3.09
C LEU A 596 2.53 -37.40 -4.10
N VAL A 597 1.42 -36.79 -3.70
CA VAL A 597 0.27 -36.58 -4.59
C VAL A 597 0.67 -35.73 -5.80
N ALA A 598 1.39 -34.61 -5.58
CA ALA A 598 1.83 -33.74 -6.67
C ALA A 598 2.75 -34.46 -7.69
N PHE A 599 3.69 -35.31 -7.21
CA PHE A 599 4.54 -36.09 -8.10
C PHE A 599 3.78 -37.23 -8.81
N ALA A 600 2.78 -37.85 -8.15
CA ALA A 600 1.92 -38.86 -8.78
C ALA A 600 1.08 -38.25 -9.93
N ASP A 601 0.52 -37.05 -9.70
CA ASP A 601 -0.22 -36.30 -10.74
C ASP A 601 0.72 -35.90 -11.88
N ALA A 602 1.94 -35.44 -11.57
CA ALA A 602 2.93 -35.11 -12.61
C ALA A 602 3.32 -36.33 -13.43
N LYS A 603 3.51 -37.49 -12.80
CA LYS A 603 3.76 -38.76 -13.51
C LYS A 603 2.62 -39.14 -14.42
N THR A 604 1.39 -39.05 -13.95
CA THR A 604 0.18 -39.36 -14.78
C THR A 604 0.14 -38.49 -16.03
N LYS A 605 0.37 -37.18 -15.89
CA LYS A 605 0.42 -36.25 -17.02
C LYS A 605 1.55 -36.58 -18.00
N LEU A 606 2.75 -36.94 -17.51
CA LEU A 606 3.85 -37.35 -18.39
C LEU A 606 3.55 -38.64 -19.17
N ILE A 607 2.88 -39.61 -18.55
CA ILE A 607 2.45 -40.85 -19.22
C ILE A 607 1.37 -40.57 -20.27
N GLU A 608 0.43 -39.70 -19.97
CA GLU A 608 -0.58 -39.26 -20.95
C GLU A 608 0.08 -38.56 -22.14
N GLN A 609 1.08 -37.72 -21.92
CA GLN A 609 1.87 -37.10 -22.99
C GLN A 609 2.63 -38.16 -23.81
N GLN A 610 3.25 -39.17 -23.17
CA GLN A 610 3.90 -40.26 -23.90
C GLN A 610 2.91 -41.03 -24.81
N ALA A 611 1.69 -41.27 -24.31
CA ALA A 611 0.67 -41.96 -25.13
C ALA A 611 0.26 -41.15 -26.35
N VAL A 612 0.11 -39.82 -26.20
CA VAL A 612 -0.19 -38.90 -27.32
C VAL A 612 0.95 -38.89 -28.34
N ILE A 613 2.19 -38.79 -27.89
CA ILE A 613 3.37 -38.78 -28.79
C ILE A 613 3.55 -40.15 -29.45
N ALA A 614 3.28 -41.25 -28.77
CA ALA A 614 3.38 -42.58 -29.33
C ALA A 614 2.33 -42.84 -30.44
N ALA A 615 1.20 -42.13 -30.41
CA ALA A 615 0.14 -42.21 -31.41
C ALA A 615 0.42 -41.38 -32.68
N LEU A 616 1.42 -40.47 -32.65
CA LEU A 616 1.95 -39.76 -33.83
C LEU A 616 2.74 -40.70 -34.72
#